data_c6dd7cb1087a4f7703fd672b0b02d45a
#
_entry.id   c6dd7cb1087a4f7703fd672b0b02d45a
#
_cell.length_a   1.000
_cell.length_b   1.000
_cell.length_c   1.000
_cell.angle_alpha   90.00
_cell.angle_beta   90.00
_cell.angle_gamma   90.00
#
_symmetry.space_group_name_H-M   'P 1'
#
loop_
_entity.id
_entity.type
_entity.pdbx_description
1 polymer ?
#
loop_
_entity_poly.entity_id
_entity_poly.type
_entity_poly.pdbx_seq_one_letter_code
_entity_poly.pdbx_strand_id
1 'polypeptide(L)'
;MKIFSWDWILTLYIRNVALIFLVTGTVHFWLYIKKGQGSLFQFNKKGLRKSDSRFLFRDQTRENIFLGTVSGCGIWTIYEAFTYWMFANGYILFPLEWLESPVYIIILFLFIPHIRNHHFYFSHRLTHWKPLYDSAHYLHHKNTNTGPWSGFSMHPIEHLIYLSGVIIHWIIPSHPFHAFYHLMVTGISPTWSHSGYDKIVVNKSKIQMEYYHYLHHRYFECNYGHRSTPWDRLFGTFHDGSEESKKIMTSRMRRKHR
;
A
#
# COMPACT_ATOMS: atom_id res chain seq x y z
N MET A 1 -10.28 -19.10 17.93
CA MET A 1 -9.57 -17.79 18.00
C MET A 1 -9.59 -17.14 19.38
N LYS A 2 -10.25 -17.72 20.40
CA LYS A 2 -10.24 -17.17 21.79
C LYS A 2 -8.85 -17.17 22.44
N ILE A 3 -8.00 -18.09 22.04
CA ILE A 3 -6.62 -18.21 22.52
C ILE A 3 -5.69 -18.08 21.31
N PHE A 4 -4.54 -17.41 21.48
CA PHE A 4 -3.52 -17.37 20.42
C PHE A 4 -2.89 -18.75 20.29
N SER A 5 -2.90 -19.30 19.10
CA SER A 5 -2.21 -20.56 18.77
C SER A 5 -1.66 -20.50 17.36
N TRP A 6 -0.58 -21.22 17.10
CA TRP A 6 0.17 -21.15 15.86
C TRP A 6 -0.59 -21.70 14.64
N ASP A 7 -1.52 -22.63 14.84
CA ASP A 7 -2.32 -23.25 13.80
C ASP A 7 -3.11 -22.22 12.98
N TRP A 8 -3.97 -21.44 13.63
CA TRP A 8 -4.78 -20.45 12.92
C TRP A 8 -3.99 -19.18 12.55
N ILE A 9 -3.00 -18.75 13.35
CA ILE A 9 -2.15 -17.59 13.02
C ILE A 9 -1.31 -17.88 11.78
N LEU A 10 -0.71 -19.08 11.70
CA LEU A 10 0.04 -19.50 10.51
C LEU A 10 -0.86 -19.61 9.28
N THR A 11 -2.09 -20.09 9.45
CA THR A 11 -3.09 -20.14 8.38
C THR A 11 -3.39 -18.73 7.82
N LEU A 12 -3.56 -17.72 8.70
CA LEU A 12 -3.72 -16.34 8.26
C LEU A 12 -2.50 -15.85 7.49
N TYR A 13 -1.29 -16.09 8.01
CA TYR A 13 -0.06 -15.68 7.37
C TYR A 13 0.10 -16.29 5.97
N ILE A 14 -0.08 -17.61 5.85
CA ILE A 14 0.01 -18.32 4.56
C ILE A 14 -1.02 -17.76 3.56
N ARG A 15 -2.26 -17.51 4.00
CA ARG A 15 -3.30 -16.91 3.17
C ARG A 15 -2.90 -15.50 2.72
N ASN A 16 -2.37 -14.65 3.61
CA ASN A 16 -1.98 -13.29 3.27
C ASN A 16 -0.82 -13.28 2.26
N VAL A 17 0.17 -14.15 2.45
CA VAL A 17 1.26 -14.36 1.48
C VAL A 17 0.69 -14.83 0.15
N ALA A 18 -0.21 -15.83 0.13
CA ALA A 18 -0.82 -16.34 -1.09
C ALA A 18 -1.59 -15.25 -1.85
N LEU A 19 -2.35 -14.39 -1.15
CA LEU A 19 -3.08 -13.26 -1.75
C LEU A 19 -2.13 -12.27 -2.41
N ILE A 20 -1.05 -11.88 -1.73
CA ILE A 20 -0.03 -10.98 -2.30
C ILE A 20 0.64 -11.61 -3.52
N PHE A 21 1.04 -12.88 -3.46
CA PHE A 21 1.64 -13.57 -4.61
C PHE A 21 0.66 -13.71 -5.77
N LEU A 22 -0.60 -14.03 -5.50
CA LEU A 22 -1.61 -14.15 -6.55
C LEU A 22 -1.81 -12.84 -7.29
N VAL A 23 -2.00 -11.72 -6.57
CA VAL A 23 -2.31 -10.44 -7.22
C VAL A 23 -1.04 -9.76 -7.72
N THR A 24 -0.08 -9.49 -6.84
CA THR A 24 1.15 -8.77 -7.19
C THR A 24 2.04 -9.58 -8.12
N GLY A 25 2.12 -10.90 -7.89
CA GLY A 25 2.85 -11.83 -8.75
C GLY A 25 2.27 -11.90 -10.16
N THR A 26 0.94 -11.96 -10.30
CA THR A 26 0.26 -11.96 -11.60
C THR A 26 0.53 -10.66 -12.37
N VAL A 27 0.42 -9.50 -11.70
CA VAL A 27 0.71 -8.21 -12.34
C VAL A 27 2.18 -8.11 -12.72
N HIS A 28 3.10 -8.55 -11.85
CA HIS A 28 4.53 -8.59 -12.16
C HIS A 28 4.86 -9.53 -13.31
N PHE A 29 4.30 -10.73 -13.30
CA PHE A 29 4.48 -11.71 -14.38
C PHE A 29 4.04 -11.14 -15.73
N TRP A 30 2.84 -10.55 -15.79
CA TRP A 30 2.30 -9.97 -17.01
C TRP A 30 3.15 -8.81 -17.54
N LEU A 31 3.52 -7.87 -16.67
CA LEU A 31 4.19 -6.62 -17.09
C LEU A 31 5.70 -6.78 -17.30
N TYR A 32 6.39 -7.56 -16.45
CA TYR A 32 7.86 -7.58 -16.39
C TYR A 32 8.48 -8.88 -16.88
N ILE A 33 7.79 -10.03 -16.75
CA ILE A 33 8.30 -11.32 -17.23
C ILE A 33 7.79 -11.61 -18.63
N LYS A 34 6.46 -11.70 -18.79
CA LYS A 34 5.84 -11.93 -20.11
C LYS A 34 5.94 -10.73 -21.04
N LYS A 35 6.10 -9.51 -20.48
CA LYS A 35 6.10 -8.23 -21.20
C LYS A 35 4.88 -8.09 -22.11
N GLY A 36 3.69 -8.43 -21.59
CA GLY A 36 2.44 -8.56 -22.35
C GLY A 36 2.01 -7.30 -23.11
N GLN A 37 2.49 -6.12 -22.69
CA GLN A 37 2.28 -4.85 -23.38
C GLN A 37 3.59 -4.11 -23.72
N GLY A 38 4.76 -4.78 -23.58
CA GLY A 38 6.07 -4.15 -23.79
C GLY A 38 6.28 -2.92 -22.92
N SER A 39 6.73 -1.82 -23.53
CA SER A 39 6.92 -0.53 -22.84
C SER A 39 5.75 0.44 -23.02
N LEU A 40 4.62 -0.03 -23.57
CA LEU A 40 3.44 0.81 -23.76
C LEU A 40 2.91 1.28 -22.38
N PHE A 41 2.81 2.60 -22.21
CA PHE A 41 2.42 3.26 -20.94
C PHE A 41 3.38 3.07 -19.76
N GLN A 42 4.61 2.58 -19.95
CA GLN A 42 5.61 2.49 -18.91
C GLN A 42 6.20 3.86 -18.57
N PHE A 43 6.24 4.23 -17.28
CA PHE A 43 6.78 5.52 -16.83
C PHE A 43 8.29 5.62 -17.03
N ASN A 44 9.03 4.58 -16.68
CA ASN A 44 10.48 4.55 -16.77
C ASN A 44 10.98 3.31 -17.50
N LYS A 45 11.48 3.51 -18.73
CA LYS A 45 11.97 2.46 -19.60
C LYS A 45 13.26 1.79 -19.12
N LYS A 46 13.95 2.33 -18.10
CA LYS A 46 15.17 1.72 -17.53
C LYS A 46 14.91 0.40 -16.82
N GLY A 47 13.64 0.07 -16.54
CA GLY A 47 13.25 -1.16 -15.85
C GLY A 47 13.64 -1.17 -14.37
N LEU A 48 13.40 -2.31 -13.70
CA LEU A 48 13.72 -2.51 -12.30
C LEU A 48 15.24 -2.69 -12.09
N ARG A 49 15.76 -2.25 -10.96
CA ARG A 49 17.19 -2.28 -10.65
C ARG A 49 17.68 -3.71 -10.41
N LYS A 50 18.77 -4.06 -11.10
CA LYS A 50 19.54 -5.29 -10.91
C LYS A 50 21.00 -4.94 -10.66
N SER A 51 21.71 -5.79 -9.91
CA SER A 51 23.13 -5.60 -9.56
C SER A 51 23.41 -4.25 -8.86
N ASP A 52 22.45 -3.73 -8.10
CA ASP A 52 22.54 -2.45 -7.39
C ASP A 52 22.78 -2.69 -5.89
N SER A 53 23.91 -2.22 -5.36
CA SER A 53 24.33 -2.45 -3.97
C SER A 53 23.42 -1.79 -2.91
N ARG A 54 22.53 -0.90 -3.31
CA ARG A 54 21.54 -0.29 -2.40
C ARG A 54 20.46 -1.29 -1.96
N PHE A 55 20.28 -2.39 -2.68
CA PHE A 55 19.30 -3.43 -2.36
C PHE A 55 19.97 -4.62 -1.68
N LEU A 56 19.30 -5.19 -0.65
CA LEU A 56 19.80 -6.28 0.18
C LEU A 56 20.34 -7.48 -0.63
N PHE A 57 19.62 -7.88 -1.69
CA PHE A 57 20.03 -8.98 -2.58
C PHE A 57 20.70 -8.48 -3.88
N ARG A 58 21.14 -7.21 -3.90
CA ARG A 58 21.56 -6.50 -5.11
C ARG A 58 20.50 -6.53 -6.23
N ASP A 59 19.26 -6.85 -5.89
CA ASP A 59 18.12 -6.98 -6.79
C ASP A 59 16.88 -6.40 -6.13
N GLN A 60 16.31 -5.38 -6.78
CA GLN A 60 15.14 -4.66 -6.29
C GLN A 60 13.93 -5.58 -6.09
N THR A 61 13.67 -6.46 -7.05
CA THR A 61 12.49 -7.34 -7.00
C THR A 61 12.59 -8.34 -5.84
N ARG A 62 13.77 -8.95 -5.66
CA ARG A 62 13.99 -9.92 -4.56
C ARG A 62 13.84 -9.28 -3.21
N GLU A 63 14.42 -8.11 -3.00
CA GLU A 63 14.26 -7.39 -1.73
C GLU A 63 12.79 -6.99 -1.50
N ASN A 64 12.11 -6.49 -2.52
CA ASN A 64 10.72 -6.09 -2.39
C ASN A 64 9.81 -7.28 -2.05
N ILE A 65 10.03 -8.45 -2.65
CA ILE A 65 9.33 -9.69 -2.28
C ILE A 65 9.62 -10.05 -0.82
N PHE A 66 10.89 -10.04 -0.42
CA PHE A 66 11.30 -10.38 0.94
C PHE A 66 10.64 -9.46 1.98
N LEU A 67 10.73 -8.15 1.81
CA LEU A 67 10.14 -7.18 2.75
C LEU A 67 8.61 -7.24 2.76
N GLY A 68 7.98 -7.36 1.60
CA GLY A 68 6.53 -7.48 1.51
C GLY A 68 5.99 -8.73 2.15
N THR A 69 6.71 -9.87 2.04
CA THR A 69 6.28 -11.13 2.65
C THR A 69 6.63 -11.20 4.13
N VAL A 70 7.89 -11.00 4.51
CA VAL A 70 8.32 -11.17 5.90
C VAL A 70 7.75 -10.06 6.78
N SER A 71 7.99 -8.81 6.44
CA SER A 71 7.53 -7.67 7.23
C SER A 71 6.05 -7.35 6.96
N GLY A 72 5.67 -7.17 5.69
CA GLY A 72 4.32 -6.74 5.31
C GLY A 72 3.26 -7.76 5.71
N CYS A 73 3.35 -8.99 5.21
CA CYS A 73 2.39 -10.04 5.56
C CYS A 73 2.49 -10.44 7.05
N GLY A 74 3.67 -10.36 7.66
CA GLY A 74 3.84 -10.59 9.08
C GLY A 74 3.05 -9.61 9.93
N ILE A 75 3.20 -8.31 9.69
CA ILE A 75 2.49 -7.26 10.45
C ILE A 75 0.99 -7.25 10.10
N TRP A 76 0.61 -7.50 8.84
CA TRP A 76 -0.78 -7.72 8.47
C TRP A 76 -1.39 -8.85 9.32
N THR A 77 -0.69 -9.98 9.42
CA THR A 77 -1.16 -11.14 10.22
C THR A 77 -1.28 -10.79 11.71
N ILE A 78 -0.35 -10.01 12.26
CA ILE A 78 -0.42 -9.55 13.66
C ILE A 78 -1.70 -8.71 13.89
N TYR A 79 -1.95 -7.71 13.05
CA TYR A 79 -3.15 -6.87 13.16
C TYR A 79 -4.43 -7.69 13.02
N GLU A 80 -4.46 -8.59 12.07
CA GLU A 80 -5.63 -9.42 11.80
C GLU A 80 -5.89 -10.41 12.93
N ALA A 81 -4.85 -11.11 13.38
CA ALA A 81 -4.95 -12.07 14.48
C ALA A 81 -5.38 -11.38 15.77
N PHE A 82 -4.81 -10.22 16.09
CA PHE A 82 -5.20 -9.46 17.26
C PHE A 82 -6.64 -8.96 17.17
N THR A 83 -7.06 -8.45 16.03
CA THR A 83 -8.44 -8.02 15.79
C THR A 83 -9.43 -9.17 15.94
N TYR A 84 -9.14 -10.34 15.38
CA TYR A 84 -10.00 -11.52 15.52
C TYR A 84 -10.05 -12.04 16.97
N TRP A 85 -8.92 -11.98 17.67
CA TRP A 85 -8.88 -12.30 19.09
C TRP A 85 -9.76 -11.34 19.92
N MET A 86 -9.72 -10.04 19.63
CA MET A 86 -10.58 -9.05 20.28
C MET A 86 -12.07 -9.34 20.02
N PHE A 87 -12.47 -9.64 18.78
CA PHE A 87 -13.84 -10.04 18.46
C PHE A 87 -14.26 -11.29 19.22
N ALA A 88 -13.41 -12.32 19.23
CA ALA A 88 -13.73 -13.61 19.86
C ALA A 88 -13.82 -13.54 21.40
N ASN A 89 -13.23 -12.54 22.03
CA ASN A 89 -13.22 -12.32 23.47
C ASN A 89 -14.11 -11.16 23.93
N GLY A 90 -14.87 -10.53 23.02
CA GLY A 90 -15.82 -9.48 23.36
C GLY A 90 -15.19 -8.13 23.71
N TYR A 91 -13.96 -7.86 23.24
CA TYR A 91 -13.29 -6.55 23.44
C TYR A 91 -13.64 -5.50 22.39
N ILE A 92 -14.28 -5.89 21.28
CA ILE A 92 -14.79 -4.93 20.31
C ILE A 92 -16.04 -4.26 20.85
N LEU A 93 -16.08 -2.92 20.82
CA LEU A 93 -17.16 -2.13 21.44
C LEU A 93 -18.53 -2.39 20.80
N PHE A 94 -18.57 -2.57 19.49
CA PHE A 94 -19.80 -2.70 18.72
C PHE A 94 -19.67 -3.83 17.70
N PRO A 95 -19.67 -5.11 18.14
CA PRO A 95 -19.68 -6.23 17.20
C PRO A 95 -21.00 -6.28 16.44
N LEU A 96 -20.95 -6.63 15.16
CA LEU A 96 -22.12 -6.76 14.28
C LEU A 96 -22.30 -8.20 13.82
N GLU A 97 -23.55 -8.64 13.82
CA GLU A 97 -23.97 -9.88 13.18
C GLU A 97 -24.65 -9.59 11.82
N TRP A 98 -24.47 -10.49 10.85
CA TRP A 98 -24.97 -10.30 9.48
C TRP A 98 -26.48 -10.05 9.42
N LEU A 99 -27.25 -10.77 10.22
CA LEU A 99 -28.72 -10.72 10.20
C LEU A 99 -29.29 -9.50 10.90
N GLU A 100 -28.52 -8.86 11.80
CA GLU A 100 -29.00 -7.73 12.59
C GLU A 100 -28.95 -6.40 11.82
N SER A 101 -27.94 -6.22 10.96
CA SER A 101 -27.72 -4.96 10.27
C SER A 101 -27.12 -5.13 8.86
N PRO A 102 -27.75 -5.89 7.95
CA PRO A 102 -27.18 -6.25 6.67
C PRO A 102 -26.89 -5.03 5.77
N VAL A 103 -27.76 -4.03 5.81
CA VAL A 103 -27.58 -2.79 5.00
C VAL A 103 -26.34 -2.03 5.46
N TYR A 104 -26.17 -1.85 6.78
CA TYR A 104 -24.99 -1.17 7.32
C TYR A 104 -23.70 -1.92 6.99
N ILE A 105 -23.71 -3.26 7.11
CA ILE A 105 -22.56 -4.11 6.78
C ILE A 105 -22.14 -3.88 5.32
N ILE A 106 -23.10 -3.91 4.38
CA ILE A 106 -22.82 -3.67 2.96
C ILE A 106 -22.29 -2.23 2.72
N ILE A 107 -22.92 -1.24 3.34
CA ILE A 107 -22.50 0.16 3.22
C ILE A 107 -21.05 0.31 3.72
N LEU A 108 -20.72 -0.27 4.87
CA LEU A 108 -19.36 -0.16 5.41
C LEU A 108 -18.30 -0.81 4.48
N PHE A 109 -18.61 -1.95 3.84
CA PHE A 109 -17.72 -2.53 2.82
C PHE A 109 -17.44 -1.55 1.67
N LEU A 110 -18.43 -0.82 1.20
CA LEU A 110 -18.27 0.16 0.14
C LEU A 110 -17.44 1.37 0.60
N PHE A 111 -17.52 1.74 1.88
CA PHE A 111 -16.80 2.88 2.44
C PHE A 111 -15.36 2.57 2.88
N ILE A 112 -15.02 1.32 3.20
CA ILE A 112 -13.67 0.92 3.63
C ILE A 112 -12.56 1.43 2.71
N PRO A 113 -12.62 1.34 1.37
CA PRO A 113 -11.58 1.89 0.50
C PRO A 113 -11.41 3.41 0.65
N HIS A 114 -12.48 4.15 0.93
CA HIS A 114 -12.42 5.60 1.19
C HIS A 114 -11.76 5.87 2.55
N ILE A 115 -12.19 5.19 3.61
CA ILE A 115 -11.59 5.28 4.95
C ILE A 115 -10.09 5.00 4.86
N ARG A 116 -9.70 3.91 4.18
CA ARG A 116 -8.30 3.56 3.93
C ARG A 116 -7.55 4.67 3.20
N ASN A 117 -8.12 5.29 2.17
CA ASN A 117 -7.46 6.34 1.41
C ASN A 117 -7.23 7.61 2.24
N HIS A 118 -8.17 7.96 3.13
CA HIS A 118 -7.98 9.06 4.07
C HIS A 118 -6.89 8.74 5.10
N HIS A 119 -6.93 7.57 5.72
CA HIS A 119 -5.89 7.10 6.64
C HIS A 119 -4.51 7.09 5.96
N PHE A 120 -4.42 6.59 4.72
CA PHE A 120 -3.19 6.54 3.94
C PHE A 120 -2.53 7.91 3.78
N TYR A 121 -3.29 8.98 3.51
CA TYR A 121 -2.73 10.31 3.41
C TYR A 121 -2.00 10.73 4.69
N PHE A 122 -2.66 10.60 5.85
CA PHE A 122 -2.09 11.05 7.11
C PHE A 122 -0.93 10.17 7.58
N SER A 123 -1.07 8.86 7.47
CA SER A 123 -0.02 7.89 7.82
C SER A 123 1.21 8.07 6.93
N HIS A 124 1.04 8.20 5.62
CA HIS A 124 2.11 8.40 4.66
C HIS A 124 2.79 9.76 4.84
N ARG A 125 2.03 10.83 5.06
CA ARG A 125 2.61 12.14 5.36
C ARG A 125 3.40 12.14 6.67
N LEU A 126 2.95 11.38 7.67
CA LEU A 126 3.67 11.18 8.93
C LEU A 126 5.03 10.49 8.68
N THR A 127 5.08 9.47 7.81
CA THR A 127 6.35 8.78 7.50
C THR A 127 7.36 9.69 6.78
N HIS A 128 6.92 10.80 6.17
CA HIS A 128 7.78 11.84 5.63
C HIS A 128 8.33 12.84 6.66
N TRP A 129 7.91 12.75 7.94
CA TRP A 129 8.59 13.46 9.02
C TRP A 129 10.02 12.92 9.15
N LYS A 130 11.00 13.84 9.15
CA LYS A 130 12.42 13.50 8.96
C LYS A 130 12.93 12.31 9.79
N PRO A 131 12.65 12.18 11.12
CA PRO A 131 13.08 11.02 11.90
C PRO A 131 12.50 9.69 11.40
N LEU A 132 11.23 9.66 11.00
CA LEU A 132 10.59 8.46 10.45
C LEU A 132 11.04 8.19 9.01
N TYR A 133 11.27 9.24 8.23
CA TYR A 133 11.78 9.09 6.88
C TYR A 133 13.16 8.45 6.90
N ASP A 134 14.10 8.99 7.67
CA ASP A 134 15.48 8.52 7.71
C ASP A 134 15.59 7.10 8.30
N SER A 135 14.76 6.76 9.29
CA SER A 135 14.81 5.45 9.98
C SER A 135 14.02 4.33 9.29
N ALA A 136 12.96 4.67 8.55
CA ALA A 136 12.03 3.67 8.03
C ALA A 136 11.64 3.92 6.56
N HIS A 137 11.10 5.08 6.24
CA HIS A 137 10.42 5.33 4.96
C HIS A 137 11.38 5.46 3.76
N TYR A 138 12.65 5.83 4.01
CA TYR A 138 13.70 5.82 2.99
C TYR A 138 13.83 4.45 2.30
N LEU A 139 13.59 3.35 3.03
CA LEU A 139 13.65 2.01 2.48
C LEU A 139 12.61 1.81 1.37
N HIS A 140 11.41 2.37 1.53
CA HIS A 140 10.37 2.38 0.50
C HIS A 140 10.77 3.29 -0.68
N HIS A 141 11.22 4.51 -0.39
CA HIS A 141 11.58 5.51 -1.39
C HIS A 141 12.84 5.23 -2.21
N LYS A 142 13.71 4.31 -1.79
CA LYS A 142 14.83 3.89 -2.66
C LYS A 142 14.36 3.20 -3.95
N ASN A 143 13.08 2.75 -3.99
CA ASN A 143 12.39 2.29 -5.18
C ASN A 143 11.93 3.46 -6.08
N THR A 144 12.86 4.31 -6.52
CA THR A 144 12.56 5.45 -7.42
C THR A 144 12.01 5.02 -8.78
N ASN A 145 12.30 3.82 -9.20
CA ASN A 145 11.68 3.16 -10.36
C ASN A 145 10.80 2.04 -9.86
N THR A 146 9.53 2.35 -9.66
CA THR A 146 8.56 1.45 -9.03
C THR A 146 8.25 0.22 -9.90
N GLY A 147 7.91 -0.88 -9.25
CA GLY A 147 7.37 -2.09 -9.84
C GLY A 147 6.35 -2.70 -8.89
N PRO A 148 5.49 -3.64 -9.31
CA PRO A 148 4.36 -4.13 -8.50
C PRO A 148 4.73 -4.53 -7.07
N TRP A 149 5.88 -5.17 -6.88
CA TRP A 149 6.36 -5.60 -5.57
C TRP A 149 6.86 -4.47 -4.68
N SER A 150 7.23 -3.30 -5.26
CA SER A 150 7.75 -2.18 -4.46
C SER A 150 6.67 -1.50 -3.62
N GLY A 151 5.40 -1.65 -3.99
CA GLY A 151 4.30 -1.02 -3.28
C GLY A 151 4.10 -1.50 -1.85
N PHE A 152 4.36 -2.77 -1.59
CA PHE A 152 4.27 -3.35 -0.25
C PHE A 152 5.65 -3.72 0.32
N SER A 153 6.71 -3.03 -0.13
CA SER A 153 8.09 -3.17 0.34
C SER A 153 8.43 -1.99 1.24
N MET A 154 8.26 -2.17 2.54
CA MET A 154 8.39 -1.13 3.56
C MET A 154 9.17 -1.66 4.76
N HIS A 155 9.69 -0.73 5.58
CA HIS A 155 10.26 -1.07 6.89
C HIS A 155 9.16 -1.55 7.87
N PRO A 156 9.45 -2.44 8.83
CA PRO A 156 8.45 -2.89 9.81
C PRO A 156 7.70 -1.76 10.52
N ILE A 157 8.38 -0.70 10.93
CA ILE A 157 7.76 0.49 11.54
C ILE A 157 6.74 1.13 10.58
N GLU A 158 7.08 1.24 9.31
CA GLU A 158 6.17 1.78 8.31
C GLU A 158 4.96 0.88 8.10
N HIS A 159 5.14 -0.45 8.05
CA HIS A 159 4.01 -1.39 7.97
C HIS A 159 3.07 -1.27 9.18
N LEU A 160 3.61 -1.07 10.39
CA LEU A 160 2.78 -0.82 11.58
C LEU A 160 1.92 0.43 11.40
N ILE A 161 2.50 1.54 10.96
CA ILE A 161 1.78 2.79 10.71
C ILE A 161 0.79 2.63 9.56
N TYR A 162 1.22 2.02 8.46
CA TYR A 162 0.44 1.88 7.22
C TYR A 162 -0.81 0.99 7.41
N LEU A 163 -0.68 -0.11 8.12
CA LEU A 163 -1.77 -1.07 8.37
C LEU A 163 -2.66 -0.69 9.55
N SER A 164 -2.28 0.32 10.36
CA SER A 164 -3.04 0.74 11.55
C SER A 164 -4.45 1.25 11.26
N GLY A 165 -4.78 1.54 9.99
CA GLY A 165 -6.14 1.92 9.60
C GLY A 165 -7.21 0.91 10.03
N VAL A 166 -6.84 -0.36 10.20
CA VAL A 166 -7.76 -1.41 10.68
C VAL A 166 -8.30 -1.16 12.09
N ILE A 167 -7.59 -0.38 12.92
CA ILE A 167 -7.97 -0.05 14.29
C ILE A 167 -9.34 0.65 14.35
N ILE A 168 -9.78 1.29 13.28
CA ILE A 168 -11.11 1.88 13.20
C ILE A 168 -12.21 0.86 13.51
N HIS A 169 -12.02 -0.41 13.14
CA HIS A 169 -12.97 -1.50 13.40
C HIS A 169 -13.04 -1.95 14.85
N TRP A 170 -12.16 -1.45 15.72
CA TRP A 170 -12.26 -1.66 17.18
C TRP A 170 -13.22 -0.66 17.83
N ILE A 171 -13.54 0.45 17.13
CA ILE A 171 -14.26 1.61 17.67
C ILE A 171 -15.64 1.74 17.03
N ILE A 172 -15.75 1.55 15.70
CA ILE A 172 -17.04 1.65 15.01
C ILE A 172 -17.71 0.27 14.91
N PRO A 173 -19.06 0.23 14.78
CA PRO A 173 -19.78 -1.02 14.57
C PRO A 173 -19.19 -1.80 13.39
N SER A 174 -18.72 -3.02 13.64
CA SER A 174 -17.99 -3.79 12.63
C SER A 174 -18.19 -5.30 12.79
N HIS A 175 -18.11 -6.00 11.67
CA HIS A 175 -17.99 -7.46 11.60
C HIS A 175 -16.53 -7.84 11.31
N PRO A 176 -16.01 -9.00 11.74
CA PRO A 176 -14.63 -9.44 11.45
C PRO A 176 -14.24 -9.37 9.98
N PHE A 177 -15.16 -9.60 9.06
CA PHE A 177 -14.92 -9.45 7.62
C PHE A 177 -14.58 -8.03 7.18
N HIS A 178 -15.05 -6.98 7.87
CA HIS A 178 -14.67 -5.62 7.55
C HIS A 178 -13.18 -5.40 7.82
N ALA A 179 -12.67 -5.91 8.94
CA ALA A 179 -11.25 -5.82 9.28
C ALA A 179 -10.38 -6.59 8.27
N PHE A 180 -10.78 -7.82 7.92
CA PHE A 180 -10.11 -8.59 6.86
C PHE A 180 -10.08 -7.82 5.54
N TYR A 181 -11.22 -7.34 5.08
CA TYR A 181 -11.33 -6.60 3.81
C TYR A 181 -10.50 -5.31 3.84
N HIS A 182 -10.50 -4.58 4.95
CA HIS A 182 -9.68 -3.38 5.12
C HIS A 182 -8.19 -3.69 4.97
N LEU A 183 -7.68 -4.69 5.68
CA LEU A 183 -6.28 -5.12 5.59
C LEU A 183 -5.95 -5.65 4.20
N MET A 184 -6.84 -6.43 3.59
CA MET A 184 -6.66 -6.96 2.23
C MET A 184 -6.55 -5.82 1.20
N VAL A 185 -7.48 -4.86 1.22
CA VAL A 185 -7.43 -3.69 0.32
C VAL A 185 -6.15 -2.88 0.57
N THR A 186 -5.76 -2.71 1.85
CA THR A 186 -4.55 -1.97 2.20
C THR A 186 -3.28 -2.66 1.70
N GLY A 187 -3.16 -3.97 1.87
CA GLY A 187 -1.99 -4.74 1.44
C GLY A 187 -1.87 -4.88 -0.09
N ILE A 188 -3.00 -5.02 -0.79
CA ILE A 188 -3.01 -5.31 -2.23
C ILE A 188 -2.99 -4.04 -3.09
N SER A 189 -3.66 -2.96 -2.67
CA SER A 189 -3.80 -1.75 -3.50
C SER A 189 -2.47 -1.11 -3.93
N PRO A 190 -1.36 -1.18 -3.16
CA PRO A 190 -0.08 -0.66 -3.60
C PRO A 190 0.48 -1.31 -4.88
N THR A 191 0.05 -2.54 -5.19
CA THR A 191 0.40 -3.21 -6.46
C THR A 191 0.07 -2.35 -7.68
N TRP A 192 -1.08 -1.67 -7.63
CA TRP A 192 -1.56 -0.84 -8.73
C TRP A 192 -0.82 0.50 -8.80
N SER A 193 -0.66 1.17 -7.66
CA SER A 193 0.02 2.47 -7.59
C SER A 193 1.52 2.40 -7.89
N HIS A 194 2.12 1.23 -7.74
CA HIS A 194 3.53 0.98 -8.00
C HIS A 194 3.80 0.11 -9.23
N SER A 195 2.79 -0.15 -10.06
CA SER A 195 2.96 -1.05 -11.23
C SER A 195 4.08 -0.64 -12.18
N GLY A 196 4.50 0.63 -12.18
CA GLY A 196 5.48 1.20 -13.12
C GLY A 196 4.87 1.60 -14.47
N TYR A 197 3.54 1.47 -14.62
CA TYR A 197 2.78 1.75 -15.82
C TYR A 197 1.60 2.68 -15.52
N ASP A 198 1.28 3.60 -16.46
CA ASP A 198 0.10 4.46 -16.37
C ASP A 198 -1.20 3.69 -16.64
N LYS A 199 -1.14 2.68 -17.50
CA LYS A 199 -2.28 1.84 -17.87
C LYS A 199 -1.83 0.40 -18.09
N ILE A 200 -2.69 -0.55 -17.69
CA ILE A 200 -2.56 -1.96 -18.07
C ILE A 200 -3.59 -2.25 -19.16
N VAL A 201 -3.15 -2.89 -20.23
CA VAL A 201 -4.00 -3.26 -21.37
C VAL A 201 -4.36 -4.75 -21.27
N VAL A 202 -5.65 -5.05 -21.17
CA VAL A 202 -6.19 -6.42 -21.16
C VAL A 202 -7.33 -6.48 -22.16
N ASN A 203 -7.21 -7.32 -23.19
CA ASN A 203 -8.26 -7.50 -24.20
C ASN A 203 -8.85 -6.19 -24.75
N LYS A 204 -7.97 -5.25 -25.17
CA LYS A 204 -8.32 -3.90 -25.66
C LYS A 204 -8.87 -2.93 -24.58
N SER A 205 -9.22 -3.40 -23.40
CA SER A 205 -9.57 -2.57 -22.25
C SER A 205 -8.32 -1.97 -21.61
N LYS A 206 -8.43 -0.73 -21.12
CA LYS A 206 -7.34 -0.01 -20.44
C LYS A 206 -7.71 0.18 -18.98
N ILE A 207 -6.97 -0.45 -18.07
CA ILE A 207 -7.11 -0.27 -16.63
C ILE A 207 -6.16 0.86 -16.22
N GLN A 208 -6.70 1.94 -15.68
CA GLN A 208 -5.90 3.09 -15.25
C GLN A 208 -5.12 2.74 -14.00
N MET A 209 -3.82 3.03 -14.00
CA MET A 209 -2.91 2.94 -12.86
C MET A 209 -2.65 4.32 -12.27
N GLU A 210 -1.79 4.43 -11.27
CA GLU A 210 -1.55 5.70 -10.59
C GLU A 210 -0.24 6.39 -10.99
N TYR A 211 -0.26 7.18 -12.03
CA TYR A 211 0.80 8.16 -12.35
C TYR A 211 1.04 9.16 -11.20
N TYR A 212 -0.03 9.47 -10.47
CA TYR A 212 -0.03 10.37 -9.32
C TYR A 212 0.99 9.95 -8.25
N HIS A 213 0.97 8.68 -7.85
CA HIS A 213 1.89 8.15 -6.85
C HIS A 213 3.32 7.94 -7.40
N TYR A 214 3.47 7.67 -8.71
CA TYR A 214 4.78 7.68 -9.36
C TYR A 214 5.46 9.06 -9.27
N LEU A 215 4.73 10.16 -9.41
CA LEU A 215 5.25 11.51 -9.21
C LEU A 215 5.73 11.72 -7.77
N HIS A 216 5.04 11.12 -6.77
CA HIS A 216 5.47 11.13 -5.39
C HIS A 216 6.84 10.46 -5.22
N HIS A 217 7.05 9.24 -5.73
CA HIS A 217 8.36 8.56 -5.70
C HIS A 217 9.46 9.31 -6.43
N ARG A 218 9.10 10.15 -7.39
CA ARG A 218 10.06 10.94 -8.15
C ARG A 218 10.44 12.26 -7.45
N TYR A 219 9.50 12.91 -6.78
CA TYR A 219 9.67 14.26 -6.22
C TYR A 219 9.60 14.31 -4.68
N PHE A 220 9.17 13.26 -4.02
CA PHE A 220 9.05 13.06 -2.57
C PHE A 220 8.09 14.00 -1.85
N GLU A 221 8.05 15.28 -2.20
CA GLU A 221 7.34 16.36 -1.49
C GLU A 221 5.97 16.70 -2.09
N CYS A 222 5.34 15.76 -2.78
CA CYS A 222 4.02 15.92 -3.41
C CYS A 222 3.23 14.60 -3.39
N ASN A 223 1.91 14.71 -3.57
CA ASN A 223 1.03 13.56 -3.81
C ASN A 223 1.16 12.46 -2.74
N TYR A 224 1.09 12.85 -1.47
CA TYR A 224 1.18 11.92 -0.34
C TYR A 224 0.00 10.96 -0.25
N GLY A 225 -1.18 11.38 -0.73
CA GLY A 225 -2.40 10.61 -0.63
C GLY A 225 -2.78 9.82 -1.87
N HIS A 226 -4.03 9.42 -1.91
CA HIS A 226 -4.68 8.87 -3.08
C HIS A 226 -5.38 10.00 -3.86
N ARG A 227 -5.39 9.90 -5.19
CA ARG A 227 -5.99 10.93 -6.07
C ARG A 227 -7.45 11.28 -5.74
N SER A 228 -8.20 10.33 -5.18
CA SER A 228 -9.61 10.54 -4.79
C SER A 228 -9.79 11.34 -3.51
N THR A 229 -8.73 11.63 -2.75
CA THR A 229 -8.81 12.41 -1.52
C THR A 229 -8.45 13.87 -1.77
N PRO A 230 -9.03 14.83 -1.03
CA PRO A 230 -8.78 16.26 -1.25
C PRO A 230 -7.49 16.77 -0.60
N TRP A 231 -6.81 15.95 0.22
CA TRP A 231 -5.78 16.39 1.15
C TRP A 231 -4.57 17.06 0.49
N ASP A 232 -4.07 16.47 -0.62
CA ASP A 232 -2.93 17.06 -1.31
C ASP A 232 -3.26 18.42 -1.91
N ARG A 233 -4.51 18.65 -2.35
CA ARG A 233 -4.97 19.97 -2.80
C ARG A 233 -5.10 20.95 -1.64
N LEU A 234 -5.73 20.54 -0.55
CA LEU A 234 -5.94 21.36 0.64
C LEU A 234 -4.63 21.80 1.28
N PHE A 235 -3.62 20.93 1.29
CA PHE A 235 -2.31 21.22 1.90
C PHE A 235 -1.25 21.67 0.89
N GLY A 236 -1.64 21.96 -0.37
CA GLY A 236 -0.75 22.51 -1.39
C GLY A 236 0.38 21.58 -1.83
N THR A 237 0.19 20.26 -1.69
CA THR A 237 1.16 19.22 -2.10
C THR A 237 0.74 18.51 -3.38
N PHE A 238 -0.34 18.95 -4.02
CA PHE A 238 -0.82 18.36 -5.26
C PHE A 238 0.12 18.66 -6.45
N HIS A 239 0.44 17.62 -7.22
CA HIS A 239 1.22 17.68 -8.45
C HIS A 239 0.45 16.97 -9.57
N ASP A 240 0.08 17.68 -10.61
CA ASP A 240 -0.73 17.19 -11.73
C ASP A 240 0.08 16.58 -12.89
N GLY A 241 1.40 16.65 -12.83
CA GLY A 241 2.31 16.20 -13.89
C GLY A 241 2.73 17.30 -14.86
N SER A 242 2.21 18.54 -14.73
CA SER A 242 2.57 19.67 -15.58
C SER A 242 4.01 20.13 -15.40
N GLU A 243 4.56 20.87 -16.38
CA GLU A 243 5.90 21.46 -16.28
C GLU A 243 5.99 22.53 -15.19
N GLU A 244 4.89 23.22 -14.92
CA GLU A 244 4.80 24.19 -13.84
C GLU A 244 4.93 23.50 -12.47
N SER A 245 4.15 22.47 -12.22
CA SER A 245 4.23 21.67 -10.99
C SER A 245 5.63 21.06 -10.81
N LYS A 246 6.27 20.59 -11.88
CA LYS A 246 7.66 20.09 -11.84
C LYS A 246 8.65 21.15 -11.38
N LYS A 247 8.54 22.40 -11.89
CA LYS A 247 9.40 23.52 -11.47
C LYS A 247 9.23 23.82 -9.99
N ILE A 248 7.98 23.88 -9.51
CA ILE A 248 7.66 24.11 -8.10
C ILE A 248 8.29 23.02 -7.22
N MET A 249 8.08 21.74 -7.54
CA MET A 249 8.62 20.64 -6.75
C MET A 249 10.14 20.59 -6.76
N THR A 250 10.76 20.79 -7.90
CA THR A 250 12.24 20.88 -8.00
C THR A 250 12.80 22.00 -7.13
N SER A 251 12.13 23.15 -7.06
CA SER A 251 12.53 24.26 -6.19
C SER A 251 12.39 23.93 -4.69
N ARG A 252 11.33 23.19 -4.30
CA ARG A 252 11.13 22.73 -2.91
C ARG A 252 12.20 21.74 -2.49
N MET A 253 12.50 20.75 -3.33
CA MET A 253 13.58 19.78 -3.07
C MET A 253 14.93 20.47 -2.84
N ARG A 254 15.31 21.44 -3.70
CA ARG A 254 16.55 22.18 -3.56
C ARG A 254 16.65 23.00 -2.25
N ARG A 255 15.53 23.50 -1.72
CA ARG A 255 15.52 24.23 -0.43
C ARG A 255 15.68 23.31 0.77
N LYS A 256 15.24 22.07 0.69
CA LYS A 256 15.27 21.10 1.81
C LYS A 256 16.65 20.43 1.95
N HIS A 257 17.44 20.45 0.90
CA HIS A 257 18.81 19.91 0.87
C HIS A 257 19.92 20.96 1.01
N ARG A 258 19.54 22.21 1.30
CA ARG A 258 20.41 23.29 1.75
C ARG A 258 20.28 23.44 3.27
#